data_3ebe029c52c643df9b239923c900fafd
#
_entry.id   3ebe029c52c643df9b239923c900fafd
#
_cell.length_a   1.000
_cell.length_b   1.000
_cell.length_c   1.000
_cell.angle_alpha   90.00
_cell.angle_beta   90.00
_cell.angle_gamma   90.00
#
_symmetry.space_group_name_H-M   'P 1'
#
loop_
_entity.id
_entity.type
_entity.pdbx_description
1 polymer ?
#
loop_
_entity_poly.entity_id
_entity_poly.type
_entity_poly.pdbx_seq_one_letter_code
_entity_poly.pdbx_strand_id
1 'polypeptide(L)'
;MSKYMYQHTKLPAYLPMPRFLIRIPISTTAKLLYTQLLSKAQLSQKNEWLDSQGRVYFIYPIHQMAVDMDKSITTIKDALRELVESQLLEKIPQGRGRPNHLYLLFPDEEVGQKTDVGKSPPLGQKTVRNYGGKPTTSKYISNKKNNLLRDYDYDEKESF
;
A
#
# COMPACT_ATOMS: atom_id res chain seq x y z
N MET A 1 -3.98 35.54 7.54
CA MET A 1 -2.69 36.19 7.24
C MET A 1 -1.60 35.15 7.10
N SER A 2 -0.84 35.23 6.02
CA SER A 2 0.35 34.37 5.80
C SER A 2 1.56 34.97 6.52
N LYS A 3 2.41 34.11 7.09
CA LYS A 3 3.64 34.52 7.78
C LYS A 3 4.84 33.90 7.07
N TYR A 4 5.96 34.60 7.06
CA TYR A 4 7.21 34.04 6.54
C TYR A 4 7.72 32.93 7.45
N MET A 5 8.44 31.98 6.86
CA MET A 5 9.20 30.98 7.59
C MET A 5 10.53 31.57 8.03
N TYR A 6 10.84 31.47 9.32
CA TYR A 6 12.10 31.93 9.91
C TYR A 6 12.93 30.74 10.38
N GLN A 7 14.20 30.96 10.71
CA GLN A 7 15.14 29.92 11.13
C GLN A 7 14.60 29.00 12.25
N HIS A 8 13.83 29.53 13.18
CA HIS A 8 13.30 28.79 14.33
C HIS A 8 11.79 28.49 14.21
N THR A 9 11.21 28.61 13.03
CA THR A 9 9.78 28.32 12.83
C THR A 9 9.53 26.82 13.00
N LYS A 10 8.62 26.47 13.92
CA LYS A 10 8.15 25.10 14.06
C LYS A 10 7.27 24.75 12.86
N LEU A 11 7.59 23.63 12.21
CA LEU A 11 6.77 23.15 11.10
C LEU A 11 5.40 22.68 11.61
N PRO A 12 4.31 22.98 10.87
CA PRO A 12 3.01 22.38 11.15
C PRO A 12 3.05 20.87 10.94
N ALA A 13 2.00 20.17 11.40
CA ALA A 13 1.85 18.75 11.07
C ALA A 13 1.82 18.57 9.54
N TYR A 14 2.53 17.57 9.03
CA TYR A 14 2.60 17.26 7.61
C TYR A 14 2.56 15.76 7.36
N LEU A 15 2.15 15.40 6.16
CA LEU A 15 2.21 14.02 5.68
C LEU A 15 3.50 13.85 4.85
N PRO A 16 4.40 12.95 5.27
CA PRO A 16 5.64 12.70 4.51
C PRO A 16 5.30 11.93 3.22
N MET A 17 5.57 12.54 2.08
CA MET A 17 5.39 11.91 0.77
C MET A 17 6.69 11.21 0.33
N PRO A 18 6.68 9.89 0.11
CA PRO A 18 7.83 9.17 -0.41
C PRO A 18 8.25 9.69 -1.80
N ARG A 19 9.56 9.84 -2.02
CA ARG A 19 10.08 10.43 -3.26
C ARG A 19 9.76 9.61 -4.51
N PHE A 20 9.69 8.28 -4.39
CA PHE A 20 9.37 7.42 -5.54
C PHE A 20 8.00 7.72 -6.15
N LEU A 21 7.02 8.18 -5.36
CA LEU A 21 5.70 8.56 -5.86
C LEU A 21 5.73 9.67 -6.92
N ILE A 22 6.75 10.54 -6.88
CA ILE A 22 6.87 11.62 -7.85
C ILE A 22 7.02 11.07 -9.27
N ARG A 23 7.75 9.97 -9.41
CA ARG A 23 8.11 9.34 -10.70
C ARG A 23 7.05 8.37 -11.23
N ILE A 24 6.17 7.87 -10.36
CA ILE A 24 5.14 6.90 -10.77
C ILE A 24 4.04 7.63 -11.54
N PRO A 25 3.60 7.10 -12.70
CA PRO A 25 2.59 7.73 -13.56
C PRO A 25 1.16 7.43 -13.06
N ILE A 26 0.82 7.91 -11.87
CA ILE A 26 -0.51 7.87 -11.26
C ILE A 26 -1.01 9.29 -11.01
N SER A 27 -2.31 9.44 -10.81
CA SER A 27 -2.92 10.74 -10.54
C SER A 27 -2.40 11.38 -9.25
N THR A 28 -2.45 12.71 -9.17
CA THR A 28 -2.08 13.46 -7.96
C THR A 28 -2.95 13.02 -6.77
N THR A 29 -4.22 12.73 -7.00
CA THR A 29 -5.11 12.22 -5.95
C THR A 29 -4.64 10.87 -5.42
N ALA A 30 -4.23 9.95 -6.29
CA ALA A 30 -3.68 8.66 -5.88
C ALA A 30 -2.36 8.83 -5.09
N LYS A 31 -1.49 9.76 -5.50
CA LYS A 31 -0.25 10.10 -4.75
C LYS A 31 -0.54 10.62 -3.35
N LEU A 32 -1.49 11.55 -3.23
CA LEU A 32 -1.91 12.09 -1.93
C LEU A 32 -2.60 11.02 -1.08
N LEU A 33 -3.45 10.19 -1.68
CA LEU A 33 -4.10 9.08 -0.98
C LEU A 33 -3.04 8.12 -0.43
N TYR A 34 -2.03 7.74 -1.20
CA TYR A 34 -0.95 6.89 -0.74
C TYR A 34 -0.22 7.47 0.49
N THR A 35 0.06 8.77 0.52
CA THR A 35 0.65 9.43 1.70
C THR A 35 -0.24 9.35 2.93
N GLN A 36 -1.54 9.50 2.75
CA GLN A 36 -2.52 9.34 3.82
C GLN A 36 -2.56 7.89 4.34
N LEU A 37 -2.58 6.92 3.41
CA LEU A 37 -2.54 5.49 3.74
C LEU A 37 -1.24 5.13 4.47
N LEU A 38 -0.10 5.71 4.06
CA LEU A 38 1.18 5.50 4.74
C LEU A 38 1.15 5.96 6.20
N SER A 39 0.53 7.12 6.47
CA SER A 39 0.34 7.60 7.83
C SER A 39 -0.50 6.62 8.68
N LYS A 40 -1.56 6.04 8.10
CA LYS A 40 -2.39 5.02 8.78
C LYS A 40 -1.59 3.71 8.99
N ALA A 41 -0.83 3.27 7.99
CA ALA A 41 0.02 2.09 8.11
C ALA A 41 1.11 2.25 9.19
N GLN A 42 1.72 3.43 9.30
CA GLN A 42 2.68 3.73 10.37
C GLN A 42 2.05 3.66 11.76
N LEU A 43 0.80 4.12 11.90
CA LEU A 43 0.07 3.99 13.15
C LEU A 43 -0.23 2.52 13.47
N SER A 44 -0.65 1.74 12.48
CA SER A 44 -0.87 0.29 12.63
C SER A 44 0.41 -0.44 12.99
N GLN A 45 1.54 -0.06 12.40
CA GLN A 45 2.87 -0.59 12.74
C GLN A 45 3.23 -0.33 14.20
N LYS A 46 2.98 0.87 14.69
CA LYS A 46 3.21 1.22 16.11
C LYS A 46 2.30 0.45 17.07
N ASN A 47 1.09 0.10 16.62
CA ASN A 47 0.11 -0.66 17.39
C ASN A 47 0.23 -2.17 17.18
N GLU A 48 1.26 -2.62 16.44
CA GLU A 48 1.54 -4.04 16.18
C GLU A 48 0.38 -4.78 15.47
N TRP A 49 -0.34 -4.08 14.59
CA TRP A 49 -1.39 -4.70 13.77
C TRP A 49 -0.74 -5.49 12.65
N LEU A 50 -0.42 -6.75 12.97
CA LEU A 50 0.28 -7.68 12.09
C LEU A 50 -0.63 -8.86 11.75
N ASP A 51 -0.50 -9.35 10.53
CA ASP A 51 -1.11 -10.61 10.14
C ASP A 51 -0.26 -11.82 10.58
N SER A 52 -0.72 -13.03 10.26
CA SER A 52 -0.01 -14.27 10.59
C SER A 52 1.39 -14.40 9.94
N GLN A 53 1.69 -13.57 8.95
CA GLN A 53 2.99 -13.51 8.26
C GLN A 53 3.85 -12.34 8.73
N GLY A 54 3.41 -11.59 9.74
CA GLY A 54 4.11 -10.42 10.25
C GLY A 54 4.00 -9.18 9.37
N ARG A 55 3.06 -9.15 8.39
CA ARG A 55 2.84 -7.99 7.54
C ARG A 55 1.91 -7.00 8.23
N VAL A 56 2.26 -5.72 8.18
CA VAL A 56 1.43 -4.64 8.72
C VAL A 56 0.19 -4.46 7.85
N TYR A 57 -0.99 -4.55 8.45
CA TYR A 57 -2.24 -4.19 7.80
C TYR A 57 -2.91 -3.03 8.50
N PHE A 58 -3.82 -2.37 7.79
CA PHE A 58 -4.68 -1.35 8.36
C PHE A 58 -6.08 -1.45 7.77
N ILE A 59 -7.04 -0.87 8.48
CA ILE A 59 -8.43 -0.77 8.06
C ILE A 59 -8.73 0.71 7.87
N TYR A 60 -9.26 1.06 6.69
CA TYR A 60 -9.61 2.43 6.40
C TYR A 60 -10.81 2.47 5.44
N PRO A 61 -12.01 2.77 5.95
CA PRO A 61 -13.22 2.84 5.14
C PRO A 61 -13.13 3.91 4.05
N ILE A 62 -13.68 3.63 2.86
CA ILE A 62 -13.65 4.58 1.72
C ILE A 62 -14.33 5.89 2.07
N HIS A 63 -15.45 5.84 2.78
CA HIS A 63 -16.15 7.03 3.22
C HIS A 63 -15.25 7.95 4.07
N GLN A 64 -14.51 7.36 5.02
CA GLN A 64 -13.58 8.12 5.84
C GLN A 64 -12.42 8.70 5.03
N MET A 65 -11.90 7.94 4.03
CA MET A 65 -10.90 8.47 3.10
C MET A 65 -11.43 9.68 2.33
N ALA A 66 -12.69 9.62 1.88
CA ALA A 66 -13.34 10.70 1.13
C ALA A 66 -13.47 11.97 1.98
N VAL A 67 -13.88 11.84 3.24
CA VAL A 67 -13.96 12.94 4.21
C VAL A 67 -12.58 13.52 4.51
N ASP A 68 -11.60 12.67 4.85
CA ASP A 68 -10.27 13.11 5.25
C ASP A 68 -9.49 13.81 4.10
N MET A 69 -9.83 13.48 2.85
CA MET A 69 -9.21 14.07 1.67
C MET A 69 -10.04 15.17 0.99
N ASP A 70 -11.24 15.44 1.48
CA ASP A 70 -12.18 16.37 0.85
C ASP A 70 -12.41 16.02 -0.63
N LYS A 71 -12.75 14.76 -0.91
CA LYS A 71 -13.00 14.22 -2.25
C LYS A 71 -14.26 13.39 -2.27
N SER A 72 -14.82 13.23 -3.48
CA SER A 72 -15.96 12.32 -3.68
C SER A 72 -15.53 10.85 -3.48
N ILE A 73 -16.48 10.01 -3.10
CA ILE A 73 -16.28 8.56 -2.99
C ILE A 73 -15.79 7.96 -4.31
N THR A 74 -16.34 8.41 -5.43
CA THR A 74 -15.93 7.97 -6.79
C THR A 74 -14.47 8.30 -7.04
N THR A 75 -14.03 9.53 -6.74
CA THR A 75 -12.63 9.94 -6.89
C THR A 75 -11.69 9.09 -6.05
N ILE A 76 -12.09 8.75 -4.83
CA ILE A 76 -11.30 7.86 -3.95
C ILE A 76 -11.26 6.43 -4.50
N LYS A 77 -12.39 5.90 -5.00
CA LYS A 77 -12.43 4.58 -5.64
C LYS A 77 -11.48 4.50 -6.85
N ASP A 78 -11.45 5.54 -7.68
CA ASP A 78 -10.54 5.61 -8.83
C ASP A 78 -9.08 5.68 -8.40
N ALA A 79 -8.77 6.52 -7.42
CA ALA A 79 -7.41 6.61 -6.87
C ALA A 79 -6.94 5.28 -6.23
N LEU A 80 -7.82 4.58 -5.52
CA LEU A 80 -7.52 3.25 -4.97
C LEU A 80 -7.26 2.23 -6.08
N ARG A 81 -8.03 2.28 -7.18
CA ARG A 81 -7.80 1.42 -8.34
C ARG A 81 -6.42 1.67 -8.95
N GLU A 82 -6.04 2.93 -9.18
CA GLU A 82 -4.70 3.29 -9.66
C GLU A 82 -3.59 2.75 -8.76
N LEU A 83 -3.74 2.83 -7.44
CA LEU A 83 -2.76 2.30 -6.49
C LEU A 83 -2.64 0.78 -6.54
N VAL A 84 -3.76 0.06 -6.71
CA VAL A 84 -3.75 -1.41 -6.85
C VAL A 84 -3.13 -1.82 -8.19
N GLU A 85 -3.47 -1.14 -9.29
CA GLU A 85 -2.92 -1.40 -10.63
C GLU A 85 -1.41 -1.11 -10.70
N SER A 86 -0.95 -0.10 -9.96
CA SER A 86 0.47 0.26 -9.84
C SER A 86 1.24 -0.58 -8.82
N GLN A 87 0.60 -1.60 -8.22
CA GLN A 87 1.21 -2.47 -7.21
C GLN A 87 1.73 -1.71 -5.98
N LEU A 88 1.07 -0.64 -5.59
CA LEU A 88 1.38 0.16 -4.40
C LEU A 88 0.43 -0.13 -3.23
N LEU A 89 -0.66 -0.83 -3.49
CA LEU A 89 -1.66 -1.21 -2.50
C LEU A 89 -2.18 -2.62 -2.79
N GLU A 90 -2.27 -3.44 -1.77
CA GLU A 90 -2.97 -4.73 -1.82
C GLU A 90 -4.18 -4.69 -0.89
N LYS A 91 -5.31 -5.24 -1.35
CA LYS A 91 -6.53 -5.38 -0.57
C LYS A 91 -6.84 -6.86 -0.39
N ILE A 92 -7.02 -7.30 0.85
CA ILE A 92 -7.38 -8.68 1.18
C ILE A 92 -8.73 -8.70 1.88
N PRO A 93 -9.76 -9.29 1.26
CA PRO A 93 -11.08 -9.47 1.87
C PRO A 93 -10.98 -10.39 3.09
N GLN A 94 -11.67 -10.02 4.18
CA GLN A 94 -11.69 -10.81 5.42
C GLN A 94 -12.95 -11.66 5.57
N GLY A 95 -13.75 -11.76 4.50
CA GLY A 95 -15.02 -12.51 4.51
C GLY A 95 -16.24 -11.61 4.71
N ARG A 96 -17.42 -12.22 4.73
CA ARG A 96 -18.69 -11.50 4.78
C ARG A 96 -18.84 -10.73 6.09
N GLY A 97 -19.20 -9.46 6.02
CA GLY A 97 -19.41 -8.60 7.18
C GLY A 97 -18.15 -8.15 7.91
N ARG A 98 -16.96 -8.37 7.34
CA ARG A 98 -15.69 -7.89 7.92
C ARG A 98 -15.02 -6.88 7.00
N PRO A 99 -14.42 -5.81 7.55
CA PRO A 99 -13.69 -4.85 6.74
C PRO A 99 -12.45 -5.50 6.10
N ASN A 100 -12.11 -5.04 4.90
CA ASN A 100 -10.93 -5.52 4.19
C ASN A 100 -9.66 -5.05 4.88
N HIS A 101 -8.64 -5.91 4.89
CA HIS A 101 -7.30 -5.50 5.27
C HIS A 101 -6.60 -4.87 4.07
N LEU A 102 -6.00 -3.73 4.30
CA LEU A 102 -5.20 -2.99 3.33
C LEU A 102 -3.74 -3.13 3.69
N TYR A 103 -2.89 -3.37 2.69
CA TYR A 103 -1.45 -3.49 2.83
C TYR A 103 -0.78 -2.50 1.89
N LEU A 104 0.10 -1.67 2.39
CA LEU A 104 0.95 -0.83 1.56
C LEU A 104 2.11 -1.64 1.00
N LEU A 105 2.37 -1.43 -0.28
CA LEU A 105 3.49 -2.01 -0.98
C LEU A 105 4.49 -0.90 -1.34
N PHE A 106 5.76 -1.25 -1.34
CA PHE A 106 6.86 -0.37 -1.70
C PHE A 106 7.60 -0.97 -2.89
N PRO A 107 8.11 -0.15 -3.82
CA PRO A 107 9.04 -0.63 -4.84
C PRO A 107 10.29 -1.23 -4.20
N ASP A 108 10.80 -2.34 -4.73
CA ASP A 108 11.94 -3.08 -4.18
C ASP A 108 13.21 -2.23 -3.97
N GLU A 109 13.40 -1.20 -4.80
CA GLU A 109 14.55 -0.30 -4.75
C GLU A 109 14.51 0.70 -3.58
N GLU A 110 13.33 0.89 -2.96
CA GLU A 110 13.13 1.92 -1.92
C GLU A 110 13.07 1.35 -0.49
N VAL A 111 12.98 0.02 -0.37
CA VAL A 111 12.96 -0.63 0.94
C VAL A 111 14.39 -0.91 1.39
N GLY A 112 14.99 0.08 2.04
CA GLY A 112 16.17 -0.16 2.86
C GLY A 112 15.82 -1.10 4.01
N GLN A 113 15.94 -2.41 3.78
CA GLN A 113 15.83 -3.39 4.83
C GLN A 113 16.97 -3.14 5.83
N LYS A 114 16.66 -2.56 6.97
CA LYS A 114 17.42 -2.85 8.17
C LYS A 114 17.07 -4.29 8.57
N THR A 115 17.65 -5.24 7.87
CA THR A 115 17.74 -6.59 8.39
C THR A 115 18.77 -6.58 9.50
N ASP A 116 18.33 -6.58 10.73
CA ASP A 116 19.10 -7.14 11.82
C ASP A 116 19.28 -8.63 11.55
N VAL A 117 20.30 -8.97 10.80
CA VAL A 117 20.74 -10.36 10.66
C VAL A 117 22.09 -10.53 11.34
N GLY A 118 22.00 -10.81 12.62
CA GLY A 118 23.00 -11.68 13.22
C GLY A 118 22.72 -13.12 12.83
N LYS A 119 23.34 -13.60 11.75
CA LYS A 119 23.90 -14.95 11.56
C LYS A 119 24.18 -15.21 10.09
N SER A 120 25.45 -15.24 9.76
CA SER A 120 25.99 -15.72 8.49
C SER A 120 25.66 -17.20 8.28
N PRO A 121 25.21 -17.65 7.10
CA PRO A 121 25.27 -19.05 6.75
C PRO A 121 26.66 -19.41 6.19
N PRO A 122 27.14 -20.64 6.39
CA PRO A 122 28.48 -21.06 6.00
C PRO A 122 28.62 -21.23 4.48
N LEU A 123 29.81 -20.87 3.99
CA LEU A 123 30.32 -21.13 2.65
C LEU A 123 30.30 -22.63 2.30
N GLY A 124 29.82 -22.93 1.11
CA GLY A 124 30.25 -24.11 0.39
C GLY A 124 29.14 -24.91 -0.27
N GLN A 125 28.93 -24.71 -1.55
CA GLN A 125 29.15 -25.76 -2.56
C GLN A 125 28.71 -25.31 -3.94
N LYS A 126 29.66 -25.41 -4.86
CA LYS A 126 29.47 -25.32 -6.31
C LYS A 126 28.67 -26.53 -6.79
N THR A 127 27.71 -26.34 -7.68
CA THR A 127 27.47 -27.25 -8.82
C THR A 127 26.60 -26.60 -9.89
N VAL A 128 27.22 -26.36 -11.02
CA VAL A 128 26.96 -26.90 -12.37
C VAL A 128 25.61 -26.53 -13.04
N ARG A 129 25.82 -25.88 -14.15
CA ARG A 129 24.90 -25.55 -15.28
C ARG A 129 24.07 -26.74 -15.74
N ASN A 130 22.79 -26.47 -16.07
CA ASN A 130 22.26 -27.10 -17.28
C ASN A 130 21.20 -26.22 -17.96
N TYR A 131 21.37 -26.08 -19.24
CA TYR A 131 20.52 -25.37 -20.21
C TYR A 131 19.29 -26.21 -20.57
N GLY A 132 18.15 -25.55 -20.82
CA GLY A 132 17.14 -26.05 -21.74
C GLY A 132 15.74 -26.18 -21.14
N GLY A 133 14.81 -25.33 -21.58
CA GLY A 133 13.38 -25.49 -21.35
C GLY A 133 12.59 -24.23 -21.71
N LYS A 134 11.87 -24.29 -22.81
CA LYS A 134 11.05 -23.24 -23.44
C LYS A 134 10.00 -22.63 -22.50
N PRO A 135 9.60 -21.36 -22.69
CA PRO A 135 8.58 -20.71 -21.84
C PRO A 135 7.18 -21.22 -22.22
N THR A 136 6.52 -21.85 -21.29
CA THR A 136 5.10 -22.12 -21.37
C THR A 136 4.33 -20.92 -20.82
N THR A 137 3.57 -20.31 -21.69
CA THR A 137 2.67 -19.18 -21.46
C THR A 137 1.71 -19.49 -20.31
N SER A 138 1.83 -18.72 -19.26
CA SER A 138 1.03 -18.82 -18.05
C SER A 138 -0.41 -18.38 -18.30
N LYS A 139 -1.35 -19.30 -18.19
CA LYS A 139 -2.81 -19.06 -18.16
C LYS A 139 -3.34 -18.52 -16.82
N TYR A 140 -2.48 -18.13 -15.90
CA TYR A 140 -2.89 -17.79 -14.52
C TYR A 140 -3.17 -16.31 -14.25
N ILE A 141 -2.93 -15.41 -15.23
CA ILE A 141 -3.06 -13.95 -14.99
C ILE A 141 -4.49 -13.41 -15.22
N SER A 142 -5.35 -14.18 -15.91
CA SER A 142 -6.66 -13.67 -16.36
C SER A 142 -7.76 -13.66 -15.30
N ASN A 143 -7.67 -14.45 -14.24
CA ASN A 143 -8.78 -14.57 -13.27
C ASN A 143 -8.66 -13.68 -12.02
N LYS A 144 -7.51 -13.02 -11.79
CA LYS A 144 -7.33 -12.16 -10.61
C LYS A 144 -7.84 -10.72 -10.80
N LYS A 145 -8.01 -10.30 -12.08
CA LYS A 145 -8.42 -8.91 -12.39
C LYS A 145 -9.91 -8.62 -12.19
N ASN A 146 -10.78 -9.62 -12.26
CA ASN A 146 -12.23 -9.38 -12.23
C ASN A 146 -12.85 -9.41 -10.83
N ASN A 147 -12.15 -9.91 -9.81
CA ASN A 147 -12.71 -10.01 -8.45
C ASN A 147 -12.34 -8.81 -7.55
N LEU A 148 -11.34 -8.01 -7.92
CA LEU A 148 -10.89 -6.86 -7.12
C LEU A 148 -11.80 -5.62 -7.28
N LEU A 149 -12.65 -5.58 -8.31
CA LEU A 149 -13.45 -4.41 -8.65
C LEU A 149 -14.86 -4.41 -8.03
N ARG A 150 -15.32 -5.54 -7.46
CA ARG A 150 -16.70 -5.67 -6.94
C ARG A 150 -16.89 -5.35 -5.47
N ASP A 151 -15.81 -5.33 -4.67
CA ASP A 151 -15.93 -5.28 -3.21
C ASP A 151 -15.68 -3.92 -2.58
N TYR A 152 -15.62 -2.84 -3.38
CA TYR A 152 -15.47 -1.49 -2.83
C TYR A 152 -16.81 -0.80 -2.50
N ASP A 153 -17.94 -1.47 -2.72
CA ASP A 153 -19.23 -1.00 -2.22
C ASP A 153 -19.39 -1.46 -0.76
N TYR A 154 -18.94 -0.61 0.15
CA TYR A 154 -19.31 -0.67 1.55
C TYR A 154 -20.70 -0.03 1.66
N ASP A 155 -21.70 -0.84 1.90
CA ASP A 155 -23.05 -0.36 2.17
C ASP A 155 -23.04 0.50 3.44
N GLU A 156 -23.56 1.74 3.36
CA GLU A 156 -23.68 2.68 4.49
C GLU A 156 -24.49 2.13 5.68
N LYS A 157 -25.10 0.96 5.54
CA LYS A 157 -25.94 0.32 6.56
C LYS A 157 -25.20 -0.56 7.56
N GLU A 158 -23.90 -0.78 7.40
CA GLU A 158 -23.12 -1.62 8.33
C GLU A 158 -22.14 -0.83 9.23
N SER A 159 -22.44 0.46 9.48
CA SER A 159 -21.73 1.26 10.48
C SER A 159 -22.50 1.25 11.80
N PHE A 160 -22.47 0.13 12.50
CA PHE A 160 -22.74 0.06 13.95
C PHE A 160 -21.78 -0.94 14.59
#